data_c8aae9ec69ff187cc7f47e2ab6a33aed
#
_entry.id   c8aae9ec69ff187cc7f47e2ab6a33aed
#
_cell.length_a   1.000
_cell.length_b   1.000
_cell.length_c   1.000
_cell.angle_alpha   90.00
_cell.angle_beta   90.00
_cell.angle_gamma   90.00
#
_symmetry.space_group_name_H-M   'P 1'
#
loop_
_entity.id
_entity.type
_entity.pdbx_description
1 polymer ?
#
loop_
_entity_poly.entity_id
_entity_poly.type
_entity_poly.pdbx_seq_one_letter_code
_entity_poly.pdbx_strand_id
1 'polypeptide(L)'
;MNRAAPPLGQVQRWMHEALRAPGGDTDARLAEMIAPPGRIQALDALGIYQRSYYQRLLTCMREQFPALCRALGEQLFTDFAREYLREHPPESYTLYDLGRRFPGYLEASRPDRDAAEAEREVWIDFMVDLAAFERLLFTLFDMPGCEGQPLADASTPDAALRLQPAFALGAYRFPVAVYYHGVCEEKSPDLPPLEPSHVALVRKDFLTRTVPIGPTQHTFLKILAEVGSVPRAMVDLCTRHGLDRAAVEHSWSEPGGVRERWIDAGFFVPA
;
A
#
# COMPACT_ATOMS: atom_id res chain seq x y z
N MET A 1 28.17 35.04 30.25
CA MET A 1 28.02 35.46 28.86
C MET A 1 26.62 35.01 28.36
N ASN A 2 25.76 35.97 28.06
CA ASN A 2 24.41 35.67 27.62
C ASN A 2 24.50 35.25 26.13
N ARG A 3 24.50 33.94 25.86
CA ARG A 3 24.58 33.41 24.51
C ARG A 3 23.21 33.67 23.84
N ALA A 4 23.18 34.37 22.73
CA ALA A 4 21.92 34.60 22.00
C ALA A 4 21.27 33.25 21.64
N ALA A 5 19.97 33.10 21.86
CA ALA A 5 19.25 31.91 21.50
C ALA A 5 19.36 31.64 19.97
N PRO A 6 19.60 30.41 19.54
CA PRO A 6 19.69 30.10 18.11
C PRO A 6 18.37 30.39 17.41
N PRO A 7 18.39 30.77 16.10
CA PRO A 7 17.18 30.99 15.33
C PRO A 7 16.29 29.72 15.29
N LEU A 8 14.96 29.90 15.39
CA LEU A 8 14.00 28.79 15.44
C LEU A 8 14.20 27.76 14.33
N GLY A 9 14.43 28.19 13.08
CA GLY A 9 14.68 27.30 11.97
C GLY A 9 15.96 26.45 12.10
N GLN A 10 16.97 26.93 12.83
CA GLN A 10 18.17 26.14 13.15
C GLN A 10 17.86 25.07 14.20
N VAL A 11 17.08 25.41 15.22
CA VAL A 11 16.64 24.46 16.26
C VAL A 11 15.77 23.36 15.63
N GLN A 12 14.84 23.73 14.76
CA GLN A 12 13.96 22.77 14.08
C GLN A 12 14.74 21.79 13.20
N ARG A 13 15.69 22.27 12.39
CA ARG A 13 16.55 21.39 11.57
C ARG A 13 17.38 20.45 12.42
N TRP A 14 18.03 20.99 13.46
CA TRP A 14 18.81 20.16 14.36
C TRP A 14 17.94 19.11 15.06
N MET A 15 16.75 19.49 15.57
CA MET A 15 15.84 18.55 16.22
C MET A 15 15.41 17.43 15.25
N HIS A 16 15.10 17.78 14.00
CA HIS A 16 14.73 16.81 12.97
C HIS A 16 15.88 15.82 12.70
N GLU A 17 17.12 16.30 12.62
CA GLU A 17 18.31 15.46 12.46
C GLU A 17 18.53 14.56 13.69
N ALA A 18 18.43 15.12 14.91
CA ALA A 18 18.58 14.39 16.16
C ALA A 18 17.54 13.29 16.36
N LEU A 19 16.30 13.50 15.92
CA LEU A 19 15.24 12.49 16.01
C LEU A 19 15.43 11.35 15.00
N ARG A 20 15.98 11.65 13.82
CA ARG A 20 16.18 10.65 12.74
C ARG A 20 17.44 9.81 12.93
N ALA A 21 18.48 10.37 13.50
CA ALA A 21 19.76 9.72 13.71
C ALA A 21 20.24 9.94 15.16
N PRO A 22 19.74 9.16 16.13
CA PRO A 22 20.13 9.27 17.53
C PRO A 22 21.61 8.93 17.69
N GLY A 23 22.30 9.76 18.50
CA GLY A 23 23.73 9.61 18.78
C GLY A 23 24.64 10.52 17.95
N GLY A 24 25.93 10.53 18.26
CA GLY A 24 26.95 11.28 17.53
C GLY A 24 26.95 12.81 17.78
N ASP A 25 27.32 13.56 16.73
CA ASP A 25 27.49 15.03 16.81
C ASP A 25 26.20 15.80 17.15
N THR A 26 25.05 15.20 16.90
CA THR A 26 23.73 15.79 17.22
C THR A 26 23.54 15.93 18.73
N ASP A 27 23.96 14.93 19.50
CA ASP A 27 23.86 14.94 20.96
C ASP A 27 24.88 15.91 21.58
N ALA A 28 26.07 16.04 21.00
CA ALA A 28 27.09 16.97 21.43
C ALA A 28 26.64 18.45 21.34
N ARG A 29 25.77 18.78 20.37
CA ARG A 29 25.22 20.13 20.16
C ARG A 29 23.99 20.44 21.02
N LEU A 30 23.50 19.46 21.78
CA LEU A 30 22.27 19.58 22.57
C LEU A 30 22.27 20.78 23.51
N ALA A 31 23.36 20.97 24.27
CA ALA A 31 23.50 22.08 25.21
C ALA A 31 23.54 23.48 24.57
N GLU A 32 23.81 23.52 23.24
CA GLU A 32 23.76 24.74 22.46
C GLU A 32 22.36 25.07 21.94
N MET A 33 21.56 24.05 21.70
CA MET A 33 20.26 24.14 21.03
C MET A 33 19.08 24.19 21.99
N ILE A 34 19.17 23.53 23.14
CA ILE A 34 18.07 23.42 24.10
C ILE A 34 18.55 23.75 25.52
N ALA A 35 17.82 24.63 26.19
CA ALA A 35 18.01 24.86 27.62
C ALA A 35 17.56 23.61 28.40
N PRO A 36 18.27 23.21 29.48
CA PRO A 36 17.90 22.03 30.26
C PRO A 36 16.50 22.20 30.84
N PRO A 37 15.60 21.22 30.68
CA PRO A 37 14.23 21.29 31.20
C PRO A 37 14.17 20.95 32.71
N GLY A 38 14.63 21.84 33.57
CA GLY A 38 14.44 21.72 35.00
C GLY A 38 15.11 20.50 35.66
N ARG A 39 14.32 19.49 36.07
CA ARG A 39 14.81 18.32 36.82
C ARG A 39 15.41 17.21 35.96
N ILE A 40 15.17 17.23 34.66
CA ILE A 40 15.63 16.18 33.72
C ILE A 40 16.82 16.73 32.94
N GLN A 41 17.89 15.94 32.76
CA GLN A 41 19.01 16.32 31.92
C GLN A 41 18.54 16.44 30.47
N ALA A 42 19.10 17.40 29.72
CA ALA A 42 18.70 17.64 28.32
C ALA A 42 18.87 16.40 27.44
N LEU A 43 19.94 15.60 27.67
CA LEU A 43 20.19 14.36 26.95
C LEU A 43 19.12 13.29 27.22
N ASP A 44 18.69 13.13 28.47
CA ASP A 44 17.63 12.20 28.85
C ASP A 44 16.29 12.60 28.19
N ALA A 45 15.98 13.90 28.22
CA ALA A 45 14.79 14.44 27.57
C ALA A 45 14.81 14.17 26.05
N LEU A 46 15.94 14.42 25.36
CA LEU A 46 16.10 14.09 23.95
C LEU A 46 15.89 12.59 23.70
N GLY A 47 16.50 11.73 24.52
CA GLY A 47 16.36 10.27 24.41
C GLY A 47 14.91 9.79 24.58
N ILE A 48 14.10 10.45 25.42
CA ILE A 48 12.65 10.18 25.54
C ILE A 48 11.94 10.53 24.23
N TYR A 49 12.23 11.70 23.64
CA TYR A 49 11.66 12.11 22.37
C TYR A 49 12.04 11.19 21.21
N GLN A 50 13.31 10.80 21.11
CA GLN A 50 13.81 9.87 20.11
C GLN A 50 13.08 8.51 20.18
N ARG A 51 12.98 7.94 21.39
CA ARG A 51 12.24 6.67 21.58
C ARG A 51 10.76 6.83 21.22
N SER A 52 10.12 7.90 21.66
CA SER A 52 8.71 8.16 21.35
C SER A 52 8.46 8.36 19.86
N TYR A 53 9.37 9.05 19.17
CA TYR A 53 9.31 9.24 17.72
C TYR A 53 9.36 7.89 16.98
N TYR A 54 10.37 7.06 17.27
CA TYR A 54 10.48 5.73 16.65
C TYR A 54 9.31 4.82 16.99
N GLN A 55 8.81 4.84 18.21
CA GLN A 55 7.62 4.05 18.57
C GLN A 55 6.38 4.48 17.77
N ARG A 56 6.19 5.76 17.53
CA ARG A 56 5.11 6.24 16.66
C ARG A 56 5.26 5.75 15.22
N LEU A 57 6.47 5.82 14.65
CA LEU A 57 6.72 5.30 13.30
C LEU A 57 6.44 3.80 13.20
N LEU A 58 6.90 3.01 14.19
CA LEU A 58 6.63 1.57 14.24
C LEU A 58 5.15 1.26 14.41
N THR A 59 4.42 2.04 15.21
CA THR A 59 2.97 1.91 15.33
C THR A 59 2.29 2.16 13.98
N CYS A 60 2.64 3.26 13.29
CA CYS A 60 2.11 3.54 11.95
C CYS A 60 2.45 2.45 10.92
N MET A 61 3.64 1.85 10.99
CA MET A 61 3.98 0.71 10.13
C MET A 61 3.09 -0.50 10.40
N ARG A 62 2.83 -0.84 11.68
CA ARG A 62 1.90 -1.94 12.03
C ARG A 62 0.47 -1.67 11.58
N GLU A 63 0.01 -0.42 11.66
CA GLU A 63 -1.31 -0.02 11.20
C GLU A 63 -1.44 -0.05 9.67
N GLN A 64 -0.37 0.23 8.94
CA GLN A 64 -0.34 0.13 7.48
C GLN A 64 -0.21 -1.31 6.97
N PHE A 65 0.36 -2.23 7.78
CA PHE A 65 0.64 -3.62 7.42
C PHE A 65 0.19 -4.62 8.51
N PRO A 66 -1.09 -4.63 8.90
CA PRO A 66 -1.56 -5.45 10.02
C PRO A 66 -1.49 -6.96 9.73
N ALA A 67 -1.82 -7.40 8.51
CA ALA A 67 -1.77 -8.82 8.17
C ALA A 67 -0.33 -9.31 8.00
N LEU A 68 0.56 -8.49 7.45
CA LEU A 68 1.98 -8.80 7.39
C LEU A 68 2.61 -8.89 8.81
N CYS A 69 2.24 -7.95 9.70
CA CYS A 69 2.66 -8.01 11.10
C CYS A 69 2.18 -9.29 11.79
N ARG A 70 0.94 -9.72 11.49
CA ARG A 70 0.41 -10.99 11.99
C ARG A 70 1.16 -12.20 11.44
N ALA A 71 1.46 -12.20 10.13
CA ALA A 71 2.15 -13.31 9.45
C ALA A 71 3.59 -13.49 9.95
N LEU A 72 4.34 -12.40 10.12
CA LEU A 72 5.73 -12.41 10.61
C LEU A 72 5.83 -12.59 12.13
N GLY A 73 4.79 -12.24 12.85
CA GLY A 73 4.85 -11.98 14.29
C GLY A 73 5.45 -10.60 14.60
N GLU A 74 5.05 -10.04 15.74
CA GLU A 74 5.34 -8.64 16.10
C GLU A 74 6.85 -8.33 16.15
N GLN A 75 7.65 -9.27 16.66
CA GLN A 75 9.10 -9.04 16.83
C GLN A 75 9.80 -8.94 15.47
N LEU A 76 9.61 -9.93 14.61
CA LEU A 76 10.28 -9.96 13.30
C LEU A 76 9.80 -8.82 12.40
N PHE A 77 8.50 -8.53 12.40
CA PHE A 77 7.99 -7.35 11.71
C PHE A 77 8.64 -6.05 12.19
N THR A 78 8.78 -5.91 13.51
CA THR A 78 9.40 -4.72 14.12
C THR A 78 10.86 -4.57 13.71
N ASP A 79 11.59 -5.67 13.59
CA ASP A 79 13.00 -5.64 13.18
C ASP A 79 13.13 -5.23 11.71
N PHE A 80 12.34 -5.78 10.80
CA PHE A 80 12.27 -5.33 9.40
C PHE A 80 11.84 -3.86 9.28
N ALA A 81 10.83 -3.44 10.03
CA ALA A 81 10.36 -2.07 10.00
C ALA A 81 11.42 -1.08 10.52
N ARG A 82 12.22 -1.44 11.53
CA ARG A 82 13.33 -0.62 12.02
C ARG A 82 14.45 -0.46 10.99
N GLU A 83 14.84 -1.54 10.33
CA GLU A 83 15.85 -1.49 9.28
C GLU A 83 15.37 -0.65 8.10
N TYR A 84 14.15 -0.87 7.66
CA TYR A 84 13.51 -0.06 6.64
C TYR A 84 13.50 1.43 6.99
N LEU A 85 13.08 1.80 8.19
CA LEU A 85 13.02 3.20 8.64
C LEU A 85 14.40 3.86 8.78
N ARG A 86 15.45 3.06 8.97
CA ARG A 86 16.83 3.56 8.97
C ARG A 86 17.30 3.92 7.56
N GLU A 87 16.97 3.10 6.55
CA GLU A 87 17.32 3.32 5.15
C GLU A 87 16.39 4.33 4.46
N HIS A 88 15.11 4.31 4.85
CA HIS A 88 14.05 5.15 4.30
C HIS A 88 13.36 5.97 5.39
N PRO A 89 14.05 6.95 5.99
CA PRO A 89 13.46 7.80 7.01
C PRO A 89 12.32 8.64 6.41
N PRO A 90 11.34 9.05 7.24
CA PRO A 90 10.22 9.88 6.80
C PRO A 90 10.69 11.16 6.08
N GLU A 91 10.19 11.39 4.88
CA GLU A 91 10.49 12.57 4.04
C GLU A 91 9.39 13.63 4.12
N SER A 92 8.21 13.27 4.64
CA SER A 92 7.03 14.12 4.74
C SER A 92 6.60 14.29 6.20
N TYR A 93 5.90 15.38 6.49
CA TYR A 93 5.24 15.60 7.78
C TYR A 93 4.04 14.66 7.97
N THR A 94 3.47 14.14 6.90
CA THR A 94 2.43 13.11 6.95
C THR A 94 3.05 11.72 6.97
N LEU A 95 2.51 10.83 7.80
CA LEU A 95 2.94 9.43 7.87
C LEU A 95 2.24 8.54 6.84
N TYR A 96 1.42 9.12 5.96
CA TYR A 96 0.73 8.41 4.88
C TYR A 96 1.70 7.66 3.96
N ASP A 97 2.81 8.31 3.60
CA ASP A 97 3.82 7.75 2.69
C ASP A 97 4.87 6.87 3.39
N LEU A 98 4.78 6.70 4.72
CA LEU A 98 5.80 6.01 5.50
C LEU A 98 6.11 4.61 4.96
N GLY A 99 5.07 3.81 4.67
CA GLY A 99 5.21 2.44 4.17
C GLY A 99 5.31 2.33 2.63
N ARG A 100 5.38 3.44 1.88
CA ARG A 100 5.31 3.41 0.42
C ARG A 100 6.38 2.53 -0.24
N ARG A 101 7.59 2.54 0.28
CA ARG A 101 8.73 1.79 -0.26
C ARG A 101 8.92 0.43 0.42
N PHE A 102 8.12 0.10 1.43
CA PHE A 102 8.33 -1.09 2.25
C PHE A 102 8.22 -2.40 1.46
N PRO A 103 7.22 -2.61 0.57
CA PRO A 103 7.19 -3.82 -0.26
C PRO A 103 8.44 -3.99 -1.13
N GLY A 104 8.89 -2.92 -1.78
CA GLY A 104 10.12 -2.93 -2.60
C GLY A 104 11.39 -3.11 -1.76
N TYR A 105 11.42 -2.60 -0.54
CA TYR A 105 12.50 -2.85 0.42
C TYR A 105 12.58 -4.33 0.81
N LEU A 106 11.46 -4.96 1.14
CA LEU A 106 11.42 -6.40 1.46
C LEU A 106 11.94 -7.24 0.30
N GLU A 107 11.56 -6.93 -0.93
CA GLU A 107 12.08 -7.61 -2.13
C GLU A 107 13.59 -7.38 -2.32
N ALA A 108 14.07 -6.15 -2.14
CA ALA A 108 15.47 -5.80 -2.35
C ALA A 108 16.42 -6.32 -1.25
N SER A 109 15.93 -6.41 0.00
CA SER A 109 16.71 -6.82 1.17
C SER A 109 16.66 -8.32 1.46
N ARG A 110 15.94 -9.10 0.63
CA ARG A 110 15.81 -10.54 0.84
C ARG A 110 17.18 -11.25 0.79
N PRO A 111 17.44 -12.19 1.72
CA PRO A 111 18.75 -12.85 1.83
C PRO A 111 19.06 -13.76 0.64
N ASP A 112 18.05 -14.28 -0.06
CA ASP A 112 18.15 -15.18 -1.21
C ASP A 112 18.04 -14.45 -2.57
N ARG A 113 18.28 -13.12 -2.60
CA ARG A 113 18.14 -12.30 -3.81
C ARG A 113 18.97 -12.80 -4.98
N ASP A 114 20.18 -13.27 -4.69
CA ASP A 114 21.14 -13.73 -5.70
C ASP A 114 21.01 -15.24 -5.99
N ALA A 115 20.08 -15.95 -5.32
CA ALA A 115 19.78 -17.35 -5.59
C ALA A 115 18.96 -17.52 -6.88
N ALA A 116 19.06 -18.70 -7.50
CA ALA A 116 18.18 -19.05 -8.60
C ALA A 116 16.72 -19.07 -8.14
N GLU A 117 15.78 -18.72 -9.02
CA GLU A 117 14.36 -18.60 -8.67
C GLU A 117 13.79 -19.84 -7.97
N ALA A 118 14.20 -21.04 -8.40
CA ALA A 118 13.79 -22.31 -7.79
C ALA A 118 14.36 -22.58 -6.38
N GLU A 119 15.36 -21.80 -5.98
CA GLU A 119 16.04 -21.91 -4.67
C GLU A 119 15.58 -20.81 -3.70
N ARG A 120 14.74 -19.91 -4.16
CA ARG A 120 14.25 -18.81 -3.34
C ARG A 120 13.22 -19.29 -2.33
N GLU A 121 13.23 -18.64 -1.18
CA GLU A 121 12.31 -18.93 -0.09
C GLU A 121 10.90 -18.40 -0.41
N VAL A 122 9.99 -19.29 -0.71
CA VAL A 122 8.61 -19.02 -1.13
C VAL A 122 7.85 -18.14 -0.14
N TRP A 123 8.11 -18.29 1.17
CA TRP A 123 7.46 -17.48 2.20
C TRP A 123 7.85 -15.99 2.12
N ILE A 124 9.06 -15.67 1.65
CA ILE A 124 9.49 -14.28 1.42
C ILE A 124 8.68 -13.66 0.29
N ASP A 125 8.46 -14.40 -0.79
CA ASP A 125 7.62 -13.98 -1.90
C ASP A 125 6.19 -13.68 -1.45
N PHE A 126 5.65 -14.51 -0.57
CA PHE A 126 4.34 -14.25 0.04
C PHE A 126 4.33 -12.95 0.86
N MET A 127 5.36 -12.68 1.67
CA MET A 127 5.45 -11.47 2.48
C MET A 127 5.52 -10.20 1.62
N VAL A 128 6.27 -10.26 0.52
CA VAL A 128 6.35 -9.14 -0.45
C VAL A 128 5.00 -8.88 -1.09
N ASP A 129 4.32 -9.92 -1.57
CA ASP A 129 3.00 -9.81 -2.18
C ASP A 129 1.95 -9.29 -1.19
N LEU A 130 1.98 -9.77 0.06
CA LEU A 130 1.08 -9.31 1.12
C LEU A 130 1.32 -7.83 1.45
N ALA A 131 2.58 -7.43 1.60
CA ALA A 131 2.93 -6.02 1.82
C ALA A 131 2.46 -5.12 0.66
N ALA A 132 2.62 -5.58 -0.59
CA ALA A 132 2.17 -4.86 -1.76
C ALA A 132 0.63 -4.71 -1.79
N PHE A 133 -0.10 -5.76 -1.42
CA PHE A 133 -1.55 -5.75 -1.33
C PHE A 133 -2.04 -4.77 -0.23
N GLU A 134 -1.48 -4.85 0.97
CA GLU A 134 -1.85 -3.96 2.08
C GLU A 134 -1.54 -2.50 1.75
N ARG A 135 -0.40 -2.24 1.10
CA ARG A 135 -0.08 -0.89 0.65
C ARG A 135 -1.06 -0.40 -0.42
N LEU A 136 -1.50 -1.24 -1.33
CA LEU A 136 -2.48 -0.89 -2.34
C LEU A 136 -3.84 -0.55 -1.71
N LEU A 137 -4.30 -1.34 -0.75
CA LEU A 137 -5.51 -1.08 0.04
C LEU A 137 -5.42 0.26 0.78
N PHE A 138 -4.32 0.49 1.49
CA PHE A 138 -4.10 1.72 2.25
C PHE A 138 -4.10 2.94 1.34
N THR A 139 -3.47 2.84 0.17
CA THR A 139 -3.42 3.93 -0.81
C THR A 139 -4.81 4.23 -1.36
N LEU A 140 -5.58 3.19 -1.71
CA LEU A 140 -6.92 3.33 -2.28
C LEU A 140 -7.90 3.96 -1.29
N PHE A 141 -7.75 3.66 0.01
CA PHE A 141 -8.62 4.22 1.05
C PHE A 141 -8.55 5.74 1.10
N ASP A 142 -7.40 6.35 0.84
CA ASP A 142 -7.18 7.79 0.94
C ASP A 142 -7.18 8.51 -0.43
N MET A 143 -7.30 7.76 -1.53
CA MET A 143 -7.38 8.37 -2.87
C MET A 143 -8.66 9.21 -3.03
N PRO A 144 -8.62 10.30 -3.82
CA PRO A 144 -9.84 10.95 -4.25
C PRO A 144 -10.77 9.96 -4.96
N GLY A 145 -12.02 9.90 -4.54
CA GLY A 145 -13.05 9.02 -5.10
C GLY A 145 -14.16 9.79 -5.80
N CYS A 146 -15.27 9.11 -6.02
CA CYS A 146 -16.48 9.68 -6.61
C CYS A 146 -17.65 9.76 -5.62
N GLU A 147 -17.36 9.80 -4.31
CA GLU A 147 -18.39 9.87 -3.27
C GLU A 147 -19.29 11.11 -3.47
N GLY A 148 -20.58 10.89 -3.43
CA GLY A 148 -21.58 11.93 -3.70
C GLY A 148 -21.89 12.17 -5.19
N GLN A 149 -21.21 11.47 -6.10
CA GLN A 149 -21.52 11.44 -7.52
C GLN A 149 -22.23 10.13 -7.89
N PRO A 150 -23.07 10.11 -8.94
CA PRO A 150 -23.73 8.89 -9.37
C PRO A 150 -22.70 7.89 -9.95
N LEU A 151 -22.79 6.65 -9.51
CA LEU A 151 -22.12 5.54 -10.18
C LEU A 151 -22.90 5.15 -11.45
N ALA A 152 -22.21 4.51 -12.39
CA ALA A 152 -22.88 3.93 -13.55
C ALA A 152 -23.86 2.83 -13.12
N ASP A 153 -24.95 2.70 -13.84
CA ASP A 153 -25.99 1.70 -13.65
C ASP A 153 -26.19 0.83 -14.91
N ALA A 154 -27.14 -0.09 -14.87
CA ALA A 154 -27.44 -0.99 -15.97
C ALA A 154 -27.84 -0.26 -17.26
N SER A 155 -28.41 0.95 -17.18
CA SER A 155 -28.84 1.75 -18.31
C SER A 155 -27.70 2.53 -18.96
N THR A 156 -26.55 2.68 -18.30
CA THR A 156 -25.40 3.40 -18.80
C THR A 156 -24.77 2.64 -19.99
N PRO A 157 -24.70 3.26 -21.19
CA PRO A 157 -24.12 2.56 -22.36
C PRO A 157 -22.61 2.34 -22.18
N ASP A 158 -22.09 1.27 -22.77
CA ASP A 158 -20.66 0.87 -22.63
C ASP A 158 -19.68 1.98 -23.08
N ALA A 159 -20.07 2.76 -24.09
CA ALA A 159 -19.27 3.91 -24.54
C ALA A 159 -19.12 5.01 -23.48
N ALA A 160 -20.04 5.08 -22.53
CA ALA A 160 -20.04 6.05 -21.44
C ALA A 160 -19.47 5.51 -20.13
N LEU A 161 -19.12 4.21 -20.04
CA LEU A 161 -18.49 3.64 -18.85
C LEU A 161 -17.04 4.11 -18.74
N ARG A 162 -16.67 4.65 -17.56
CA ARG A 162 -15.30 5.00 -17.20
C ARG A 162 -14.96 4.37 -15.85
N LEU A 163 -13.74 3.87 -15.69
CA LEU A 163 -13.29 3.43 -14.38
C LEU A 163 -13.34 4.60 -13.39
N GLN A 164 -13.84 4.34 -12.19
CA GLN A 164 -13.87 5.37 -11.17
C GLN A 164 -12.45 5.72 -10.68
N PRO A 165 -12.21 6.93 -10.12
CA PRO A 165 -10.88 7.34 -9.66
C PRO A 165 -10.29 6.44 -8.57
N ALA A 166 -11.11 6.02 -7.58
CA ALA A 166 -10.68 5.12 -6.51
C ALA A 166 -10.79 3.65 -6.96
N PHE A 167 -9.99 3.29 -7.95
CA PHE A 167 -9.89 1.96 -8.52
C PHE A 167 -8.42 1.56 -8.66
N ALA A 168 -8.08 0.30 -8.33
CA ALA A 168 -6.74 -0.23 -8.47
C ALA A 168 -6.76 -1.72 -8.83
N LEU A 169 -5.69 -2.19 -9.44
CA LEU A 169 -5.49 -3.59 -9.82
C LEU A 169 -4.28 -4.17 -9.12
N GLY A 170 -4.41 -5.39 -8.62
CA GLY A 170 -3.33 -6.19 -8.06
C GLY A 170 -3.20 -7.53 -8.79
N ALA A 171 -1.95 -7.96 -8.99
CA ALA A 171 -1.59 -9.29 -9.47
C ALA A 171 -0.49 -9.82 -8.58
N TYR A 172 -0.72 -10.97 -7.98
CA TYR A 172 0.13 -11.55 -6.94
C TYR A 172 0.39 -13.03 -7.24
N ARG A 173 1.49 -13.54 -6.73
CA ARG A 173 1.86 -14.97 -6.81
C ARG A 173 1.01 -15.84 -5.89
N PHE A 174 0.39 -15.21 -4.85
CA PHE A 174 -0.40 -15.85 -3.81
C PHE A 174 -1.78 -15.22 -3.68
N PRO A 175 -2.79 -15.92 -3.16
CA PRO A 175 -4.11 -15.37 -2.84
C PRO A 175 -4.08 -14.50 -1.58
N VAL A 176 -3.22 -13.46 -1.58
CA VAL A 176 -2.97 -12.58 -0.42
C VAL A 176 -4.22 -11.85 0.08
N ALA A 177 -5.18 -11.58 -0.80
CA ALA A 177 -6.45 -10.97 -0.40
C ALA A 177 -7.25 -11.89 0.50
N VAL A 178 -7.28 -13.19 0.22
CA VAL A 178 -7.96 -14.19 1.06
C VAL A 178 -7.31 -14.26 2.44
N TYR A 179 -5.97 -14.29 2.47
CA TYR A 179 -5.24 -14.28 3.73
C TYR A 179 -5.52 -13.01 4.54
N TYR A 180 -5.43 -11.83 3.92
CA TYR A 180 -5.69 -10.55 4.55
C TYR A 180 -7.09 -10.49 5.18
N HIS A 181 -8.13 -10.85 4.42
CA HIS A 181 -9.49 -10.85 4.93
C HIS A 181 -9.68 -11.87 6.06
N GLY A 182 -9.04 -13.03 5.98
CA GLY A 182 -9.04 -14.00 7.08
C GLY A 182 -8.44 -13.41 8.37
N VAL A 183 -7.34 -12.67 8.27
CA VAL A 183 -6.75 -11.97 9.43
C VAL A 183 -7.69 -10.89 9.97
N CYS A 184 -8.33 -10.10 9.09
CA CYS A 184 -9.29 -9.07 9.51
C CYS A 184 -10.53 -9.63 10.21
N GLU A 185 -10.90 -10.87 9.90
CA GLU A 185 -11.99 -11.62 10.57
C GLU A 185 -11.53 -12.33 11.86
N GLU A 186 -10.37 -11.95 12.40
CA GLU A 186 -9.74 -12.54 13.60
C GLU A 186 -9.45 -14.05 13.47
N LYS A 187 -9.45 -14.58 12.26
CA LYS A 187 -9.02 -15.94 11.96
C LYS A 187 -7.49 -16.01 11.98
N SER A 188 -6.97 -17.21 12.14
CA SER A 188 -5.53 -17.49 12.00
C SER A 188 -5.33 -18.32 10.72
N PRO A 189 -5.38 -17.69 9.54
CA PRO A 189 -5.25 -18.43 8.29
C PRO A 189 -3.84 -19.00 8.15
N ASP A 190 -3.75 -20.19 7.60
CA ASP A 190 -2.47 -20.79 7.19
C ASP A 190 -1.89 -19.99 5.99
N LEU A 191 -0.58 -20.13 5.79
CA LEU A 191 0.06 -19.58 4.60
C LEU A 191 -0.57 -20.20 3.35
N PRO A 192 -1.06 -19.37 2.42
CA PRO A 192 -1.70 -19.89 1.22
C PRO A 192 -0.66 -20.57 0.29
N PRO A 193 -1.08 -21.53 -0.54
CA PRO A 193 -0.22 -22.11 -1.55
C PRO A 193 0.19 -21.08 -2.61
N LEU A 194 1.28 -21.38 -3.33
CA LEU A 194 1.72 -20.61 -4.48
C LEU A 194 0.68 -20.77 -5.61
N GLU A 195 -0.26 -19.84 -5.68
CA GLU A 195 -1.34 -19.81 -6.64
C GLU A 195 -1.56 -18.36 -7.12
N PRO A 196 -1.30 -18.05 -8.39
CA PRO A 196 -1.44 -16.70 -8.90
C PRO A 196 -2.86 -16.17 -8.70
N SER A 197 -2.97 -14.98 -8.14
CA SER A 197 -4.24 -14.31 -7.89
C SER A 197 -4.28 -12.90 -8.46
N HIS A 198 -5.46 -12.51 -8.91
CA HIS A 198 -5.71 -11.17 -9.45
C HIS A 198 -6.90 -10.57 -8.73
N VAL A 199 -6.78 -9.31 -8.37
CA VAL A 199 -7.85 -8.58 -7.69
C VAL A 199 -8.04 -7.20 -8.30
N ALA A 200 -9.28 -6.75 -8.30
CA ALA A 200 -9.63 -5.36 -8.46
C ALA A 200 -10.04 -4.80 -7.09
N LEU A 201 -9.51 -3.65 -6.76
CA LEU A 201 -9.87 -2.89 -5.57
C LEU A 201 -10.68 -1.67 -5.99
N VAL A 202 -11.76 -1.42 -5.30
CA VAL A 202 -12.66 -0.33 -5.61
C VAL A 202 -13.23 0.26 -4.33
N ARG A 203 -13.43 1.58 -4.28
CA ARG A 203 -14.12 2.20 -3.15
C ARG A 203 -15.55 2.57 -3.56
N LYS A 204 -16.52 2.04 -2.82
CA LYS A 204 -17.95 2.34 -2.99
C LYS A 204 -18.56 2.62 -1.63
N ASP A 205 -19.29 3.72 -1.51
CA ASP A 205 -19.94 4.14 -0.26
C ASP A 205 -18.93 4.24 0.93
N PHE A 206 -17.76 4.84 0.68
CA PHE A 206 -16.64 4.94 1.64
C PHE A 206 -16.04 3.60 2.11
N LEU A 207 -16.43 2.48 1.49
CA LEU A 207 -15.91 1.16 1.81
C LEU A 207 -15.01 0.65 0.66
N THR A 208 -13.80 0.28 0.99
CA THR A 208 -12.90 -0.39 0.05
C THR A 208 -13.32 -1.87 -0.07
N ARG A 209 -13.55 -2.30 -1.29
CA ARG A 209 -13.93 -3.68 -1.64
C ARG A 209 -12.84 -4.34 -2.45
N THR A 210 -12.58 -5.60 -2.15
CA THR A 210 -11.69 -6.46 -2.92
C THR A 210 -12.54 -7.39 -3.76
N VAL A 211 -12.38 -7.34 -5.07
CA VAL A 211 -13.11 -8.17 -6.03
C VAL A 211 -12.13 -9.12 -6.71
N PRO A 212 -12.21 -10.43 -6.46
CA PRO A 212 -11.42 -11.40 -7.21
C PRO A 212 -11.78 -11.37 -8.68
N ILE A 213 -10.75 -11.39 -9.54
CA ILE A 213 -10.92 -11.36 -11.01
C ILE A 213 -9.99 -12.38 -11.66
N GLY A 214 -10.38 -12.86 -12.84
CA GLY A 214 -9.53 -13.75 -13.62
C GLY A 214 -8.40 -13.01 -14.36
N PRO A 215 -7.38 -13.72 -14.87
CA PRO A 215 -6.25 -13.11 -15.58
C PRO A 215 -6.67 -12.34 -16.84
N THR A 216 -7.63 -12.83 -17.61
CA THR A 216 -8.18 -12.12 -18.78
C THR A 216 -8.91 -10.84 -18.38
N GLN A 217 -9.69 -10.88 -17.27
CA GLN A 217 -10.39 -9.72 -16.70
C GLN A 217 -9.40 -8.66 -16.20
N HIS A 218 -8.32 -9.09 -15.53
CA HIS A 218 -7.24 -8.20 -15.10
C HIS A 218 -6.59 -7.52 -16.31
N THR A 219 -6.28 -8.26 -17.37
CA THR A 219 -5.71 -7.72 -18.60
C THR A 219 -6.65 -6.72 -19.27
N PHE A 220 -7.95 -7.05 -19.37
CA PHE A 220 -8.95 -6.13 -19.88
C PHE A 220 -9.02 -4.82 -19.10
N LEU A 221 -9.04 -4.89 -17.78
CA LEU A 221 -9.10 -3.69 -16.90
C LEU A 221 -7.84 -2.84 -17.00
N LYS A 222 -6.67 -3.44 -17.19
CA LYS A 222 -5.43 -2.71 -17.50
C LYS A 222 -5.55 -1.94 -18.81
N ILE A 223 -5.99 -2.60 -19.88
CA ILE A 223 -6.20 -1.94 -21.17
C ILE A 223 -7.26 -0.84 -21.04
N LEU A 224 -8.34 -1.10 -20.32
CA LEU A 224 -9.40 -0.13 -20.11
C LEU A 224 -8.90 1.14 -19.37
N ALA A 225 -8.02 0.96 -18.38
CA ALA A 225 -7.38 2.09 -17.69
C ALA A 225 -6.49 2.92 -18.63
N GLU A 226 -5.85 2.29 -19.63
CA GLU A 226 -5.02 2.96 -20.63
C GLU A 226 -5.84 3.74 -21.67
N VAL A 227 -6.90 3.08 -22.22
CA VAL A 227 -7.64 3.64 -23.38
C VAL A 227 -8.91 4.40 -22.99
N GLY A 228 -9.40 4.25 -21.75
CA GLY A 228 -10.55 4.94 -21.20
C GLY A 228 -11.88 4.65 -21.90
N SER A 229 -12.03 3.52 -22.59
CA SER A 229 -13.23 3.18 -23.38
C SER A 229 -13.44 1.67 -23.44
N VAL A 230 -14.56 1.19 -22.93
CA VAL A 230 -14.91 -0.24 -22.93
C VAL A 230 -14.89 -0.85 -24.34
N PRO A 231 -15.56 -0.26 -25.37
CA PRO A 231 -15.52 -0.83 -26.71
C PRO A 231 -14.10 -0.90 -27.31
N ARG A 232 -13.26 0.11 -27.06
CA ARG A 232 -11.85 0.08 -27.52
C ARG A 232 -11.04 -0.96 -26.76
N ALA A 233 -11.21 -1.05 -25.45
CA ALA A 233 -10.51 -2.05 -24.64
C ALA A 233 -10.85 -3.48 -25.05
N MET A 234 -12.10 -3.76 -25.45
CA MET A 234 -12.48 -5.07 -25.99
C MET A 234 -11.76 -5.40 -27.30
N VAL A 235 -11.71 -4.45 -28.24
CA VAL A 235 -11.00 -4.62 -29.50
C VAL A 235 -9.52 -4.86 -29.25
N ASP A 236 -8.90 -4.05 -28.41
CA ASP A 236 -7.48 -4.15 -28.07
C ASP A 236 -7.15 -5.47 -27.38
N LEU A 237 -8.00 -5.92 -26.43
CA LEU A 237 -7.85 -7.21 -25.77
C LEU A 237 -7.85 -8.36 -26.78
N CYS A 238 -8.86 -8.41 -27.64
CA CYS A 238 -8.97 -9.47 -28.66
C CYS A 238 -7.77 -9.45 -29.63
N THR A 239 -7.36 -8.27 -30.08
CA THR A 239 -6.25 -8.12 -31.03
C THR A 239 -4.91 -8.51 -30.41
N ARG A 240 -4.61 -8.04 -29.19
CA ARG A 240 -3.31 -8.29 -28.53
C ARG A 240 -3.15 -9.74 -28.05
N HIS A 241 -4.25 -10.40 -27.68
CA HIS A 241 -4.22 -11.73 -27.05
C HIS A 241 -4.85 -12.83 -27.92
N GLY A 242 -5.27 -12.53 -29.15
CA GLY A 242 -5.82 -13.51 -30.07
C GLY A 242 -7.15 -14.15 -29.59
N LEU A 243 -7.94 -13.41 -28.84
CA LEU A 243 -9.20 -13.91 -28.28
C LEU A 243 -10.34 -13.76 -29.29
N ASP A 244 -11.29 -14.71 -29.25
CA ASP A 244 -12.52 -14.61 -30.04
C ASP A 244 -13.38 -13.46 -29.50
N ARG A 245 -13.64 -12.50 -30.38
CA ARG A 245 -14.39 -11.30 -30.09
C ARG A 245 -15.83 -11.62 -29.65
N ALA A 246 -16.49 -12.57 -30.34
CA ALA A 246 -17.86 -12.92 -30.00
C ALA A 246 -17.96 -13.55 -28.61
N ALA A 247 -16.98 -14.37 -28.20
CA ALA A 247 -16.92 -14.96 -26.89
C ALA A 247 -16.69 -13.90 -25.79
N VAL A 248 -15.83 -12.90 -26.03
CA VAL A 248 -15.57 -11.79 -25.11
C VAL A 248 -16.81 -10.91 -24.95
N GLU A 249 -17.47 -10.52 -26.05
CA GLU A 249 -18.70 -9.73 -26.03
C GLU A 249 -19.86 -10.47 -25.34
N HIS A 250 -19.96 -11.79 -25.56
CA HIS A 250 -20.96 -12.64 -24.89
C HIS A 250 -20.73 -12.66 -23.36
N SER A 251 -19.51 -12.98 -22.92
CA SER A 251 -19.16 -12.99 -21.48
C SER A 251 -19.35 -11.63 -20.81
N TRP A 252 -19.19 -10.54 -21.57
CA TRP A 252 -19.44 -9.21 -21.08
C TRP A 252 -20.91 -8.93 -20.87
N SER A 253 -21.77 -9.27 -21.85
CA SER A 253 -23.16 -8.82 -21.95
C SER A 253 -24.20 -9.84 -21.45
N GLU A 254 -23.81 -11.09 -21.18
CA GLU A 254 -24.74 -12.10 -20.65
C GLU A 254 -25.38 -11.68 -19.32
N PRO A 255 -26.62 -12.09 -19.02
CA PRO A 255 -27.25 -11.82 -17.73
C PRO A 255 -26.40 -12.40 -16.57
N GLY A 256 -26.12 -11.58 -15.54
CA GLY A 256 -25.18 -11.92 -14.48
C GLY A 256 -23.72 -11.93 -14.93
N GLY A 257 -23.43 -11.47 -16.14
CA GLY A 257 -22.10 -11.43 -16.74
C GLY A 257 -21.14 -10.42 -16.09
N VAL A 258 -19.98 -10.27 -16.72
CA VAL A 258 -18.91 -9.43 -16.17
C VAL A 258 -19.34 -7.98 -16.01
N ARG A 259 -20.05 -7.44 -17.02
CA ARG A 259 -20.54 -6.06 -17.00
C ARG A 259 -21.43 -5.75 -15.79
N GLU A 260 -22.45 -6.57 -15.59
CA GLU A 260 -23.41 -6.37 -14.52
C GLU A 260 -22.74 -6.44 -13.14
N ARG A 261 -21.94 -7.50 -12.92
CA ARG A 261 -21.19 -7.64 -11.65
C ARG A 261 -20.26 -6.45 -11.35
N TRP A 262 -19.61 -5.89 -12.37
CA TRP A 262 -18.69 -4.77 -12.16
C TRP A 262 -19.40 -3.43 -11.98
N ILE A 263 -20.55 -3.25 -12.63
CA ILE A 263 -21.44 -2.10 -12.34
C ILE A 263 -21.91 -2.17 -10.89
N ASP A 264 -22.40 -3.33 -10.46
CA ASP A 264 -22.89 -3.55 -9.09
C ASP A 264 -21.77 -3.37 -8.05
N ALA A 265 -20.57 -3.82 -8.38
CA ALA A 265 -19.39 -3.60 -7.53
C ALA A 265 -18.93 -2.13 -7.49
N GLY A 266 -19.43 -1.28 -8.41
CA GLY A 266 -19.11 0.14 -8.46
C GLY A 266 -17.82 0.46 -9.20
N PHE A 267 -17.40 -0.34 -10.18
CA PHE A 267 -16.17 -0.08 -10.95
C PHE A 267 -16.27 1.18 -11.80
N PHE A 268 -17.48 1.58 -12.18
CA PHE A 268 -17.69 2.58 -13.21
C PHE A 268 -18.46 3.81 -12.75
N VAL A 269 -18.07 4.93 -13.33
CA VAL A 269 -18.81 6.19 -13.35
C VAL A 269 -19.26 6.50 -14.79
N PRO A 270 -20.35 7.23 -14.99
CA PRO A 270 -20.72 7.73 -16.31
C PRO A 270 -19.71 8.78 -16.79
N ALA A 271 -19.44 8.82 -18.13
CA ALA A 271 -18.54 9.76 -18.76
C ALA A 271 -19.07 11.19 -18.75
#